data_79b4058aff37ef7db00fc4973eedb757
#
_entry.id   79b4058aff37ef7db00fc4973eedb757
#
_cell.length_a   1.000
_cell.length_b   1.000
_cell.length_c   1.000
_cell.angle_alpha   90.00
_cell.angle_beta   90.00
_cell.angle_gamma   90.00
#
_symmetry.space_group_name_H-M   'P 1'
#
loop_
_entity.id
_entity.type
_entity.pdbx_description
1 polymer ?
#
loop_
_entity_poly.entity_id
_entity_poly.type
_entity_poly.pdbx_seq_one_letter_code
_entity_poly.pdbx_strand_id
1 'polypeptide(L)'
;MSETIIFREATAADLPGISRVRTSVIENALTAAQLAQRGITNDSIAASFLAQSKGWVAARAGEVVGFAIADRATHSIFALFVLPAFERRGIGGRLFELALRWLWDNGAPRVWLTTDPRTKAARFYVRRGFVPTGAAERGDVRYECARPSPLPPAGEGG
;
A
#
# COMPACT_ATOMS: atom_id res chain seq x y z
N MET A 1 4.04 -29.25 -0.47
CA MET A 1 4.51 -28.14 0.36
C MET A 1 3.51 -27.02 0.31
N SER A 2 3.12 -26.59 1.45
CA SER A 2 2.19 -25.47 1.52
C SER A 2 2.89 -24.18 1.22
N GLU A 3 2.27 -23.34 0.37
CA GLU A 3 2.73 -21.99 0.13
C GLU A 3 1.88 -21.01 0.92
N THR A 4 1.69 -21.30 2.19
CA THR A 4 0.85 -20.47 3.04
C THR A 4 1.42 -19.06 3.12
N ILE A 5 0.60 -18.09 2.78
CA ILE A 5 0.94 -16.69 2.90
C ILE A 5 0.36 -16.16 4.21
N ILE A 6 1.20 -15.56 5.02
CA ILE A 6 0.79 -14.97 6.28
C ILE A 6 0.78 -13.47 6.13
N PHE A 7 -0.33 -12.85 6.51
CA PHE A 7 -0.47 -11.39 6.49
C PHE A 7 -0.40 -10.89 7.92
N ARG A 8 0.48 -9.93 8.17
CA ARG A 8 0.63 -9.36 9.52
C ARG A 8 1.15 -7.94 9.44
N GLU A 9 1.10 -7.24 10.56
CA GLU A 9 1.66 -5.90 10.62
C GLU A 9 3.18 -5.98 10.47
N ALA A 10 3.74 -4.97 9.80
CA ALA A 10 5.17 -4.88 9.61
C ALA A 10 5.84 -4.26 10.86
N THR A 11 7.05 -4.70 11.11
CA THR A 11 7.89 -4.11 12.16
C THR A 11 9.20 -3.65 11.53
N ALA A 12 10.04 -2.99 12.32
CA ALA A 12 11.34 -2.55 11.82
C ALA A 12 12.19 -3.72 11.31
N ALA A 13 12.01 -4.91 11.87
CA ALA A 13 12.74 -6.10 11.42
C ALA A 13 12.38 -6.50 9.99
N ASP A 14 11.26 -6.05 9.47
CA ASP A 14 10.83 -6.37 8.11
C ASP A 14 11.42 -5.43 7.06
N LEU A 15 12.05 -4.35 7.45
CA LEU A 15 12.51 -3.33 6.51
C LEU A 15 13.48 -3.85 5.45
N PRO A 16 14.44 -4.73 5.77
CA PRO A 16 15.29 -5.28 4.72
C PRO A 16 14.49 -6.05 3.67
N GLY A 17 13.49 -6.84 4.10
CA GLY A 17 12.63 -7.56 3.18
C GLY A 17 11.74 -6.64 2.36
N ILE A 18 11.21 -5.59 2.98
CA ILE A 18 10.42 -4.58 2.29
C ILE A 18 11.25 -3.89 1.21
N SER A 19 12.48 -3.51 1.55
CA SER A 19 13.38 -2.87 0.59
C SER A 19 13.68 -3.79 -0.59
N ARG A 20 13.90 -5.08 -0.32
CA ARG A 20 14.16 -6.06 -1.37
C ARG A 20 12.96 -6.18 -2.32
N VAL A 21 11.75 -6.23 -1.78
CA VAL A 21 10.54 -6.32 -2.61
C VAL A 21 10.39 -5.05 -3.46
N ARG A 22 10.55 -3.89 -2.83
CA ARG A 22 10.38 -2.61 -3.53
C ARG A 22 11.30 -2.50 -4.74
N THR A 23 12.55 -2.87 -4.58
CA THR A 23 13.54 -2.74 -5.66
C THR A 23 13.44 -3.85 -6.69
N SER A 24 12.63 -4.89 -6.43
CA SER A 24 12.44 -6.00 -7.35
C SER A 24 11.27 -5.81 -8.31
N VAL A 25 10.39 -4.83 -8.06
CA VAL A 25 9.20 -4.63 -8.90
C VAL A 25 9.59 -3.81 -10.13
N ILE A 26 9.44 -4.41 -11.30
CA ILE A 26 9.97 -3.83 -12.55
C ILE A 26 9.26 -2.54 -12.94
N GLU A 27 7.94 -2.49 -12.86
CA GLU A 27 7.18 -1.31 -13.31
C GLU A 27 7.51 -0.05 -12.53
N ASN A 28 7.80 -0.20 -11.24
CA ASN A 28 8.03 0.94 -10.34
C ASN A 28 9.37 0.84 -9.62
N ALA A 29 10.29 0.05 -10.14
CA ALA A 29 11.54 -0.21 -9.44
C ALA A 29 12.37 1.07 -9.31
N LEU A 30 12.79 1.33 -8.09
CA LEU A 30 13.74 2.38 -7.77
C LEU A 30 14.87 1.74 -6.99
N THR A 31 16.10 2.16 -7.26
CA THR A 31 17.23 1.68 -6.50
C THR A 31 17.20 2.25 -5.09
N ALA A 32 17.93 1.63 -4.17
CA ALA A 32 18.05 2.15 -2.82
C ALA A 32 18.60 3.58 -2.82
N ALA A 33 19.53 3.87 -3.73
CA ALA A 33 20.11 5.21 -3.84
C ALA A 33 19.06 6.22 -4.30
N GLN A 34 18.22 5.85 -5.28
CA GLN A 34 17.16 6.74 -5.75
C GLN A 34 16.14 7.01 -4.65
N LEU A 35 15.79 5.99 -3.88
CA LEU A 35 14.88 6.16 -2.74
C LEU A 35 15.48 7.07 -1.68
N ALA A 36 16.77 6.88 -1.38
CA ALA A 36 17.44 7.71 -0.38
C ALA A 36 17.46 9.18 -0.79
N GLN A 37 17.61 9.47 -2.08
CA GLN A 37 17.57 10.85 -2.57
C GLN A 37 16.22 11.51 -2.32
N ARG A 38 15.17 10.72 -2.11
CA ARG A 38 13.83 11.21 -1.78
C ARG A 38 13.55 11.16 -0.29
N GLY A 39 14.54 10.86 0.52
CA GLY A 39 14.38 10.74 1.96
C GLY A 39 13.72 9.44 2.39
N ILE A 40 13.60 8.47 1.49
CA ILE A 40 12.99 7.18 1.80
C ILE A 40 14.09 6.18 2.13
N THR A 41 14.33 5.99 3.42
CA THR A 41 15.33 5.06 3.93
C THR A 41 14.67 4.14 4.95
N ASN A 42 15.34 3.07 5.31
CA ASN A 42 14.83 2.18 6.36
C ASN A 42 14.62 2.95 7.65
N ASP A 43 15.53 3.86 7.99
CA ASP A 43 15.39 4.65 9.21
C ASP A 43 14.19 5.58 9.15
N SER A 44 13.97 6.25 8.02
CA SER A 44 12.83 7.16 7.89
C SER A 44 11.51 6.40 7.94
N ILE A 45 11.45 5.21 7.35
CA ILE A 45 10.24 4.38 7.39
C ILE A 45 9.99 3.88 8.81
N ALA A 46 11.04 3.42 9.50
CA ALA A 46 10.90 2.95 10.88
C ALA A 46 10.39 4.07 11.78
N ALA A 47 10.92 5.28 11.62
CA ALA A 47 10.46 6.42 12.40
C ALA A 47 8.98 6.72 12.12
N SER A 48 8.55 6.61 10.87
CA SER A 48 7.15 6.87 10.52
C SER A 48 6.19 5.82 11.09
N PHE A 49 6.65 4.57 11.26
CA PHE A 49 5.83 3.53 11.90
C PHE A 49 5.48 3.91 13.33
N LEU A 50 6.40 4.59 14.02
CA LEU A 50 6.15 5.02 15.39
C LEU A 50 5.29 6.27 15.47
N ALA A 51 5.28 7.08 14.41
CA ALA A 51 4.61 8.38 14.44
C ALA A 51 3.22 8.33 13.80
N GLN A 52 3.12 7.97 12.54
CA GLN A 52 1.89 8.20 11.79
C GLN A 52 1.58 7.17 10.72
N SER A 53 2.47 6.24 10.45
CA SER A 53 2.22 5.25 9.42
C SER A 53 2.19 3.84 9.99
N LYS A 54 1.66 2.94 9.20
CA LYS A 54 1.64 1.52 9.54
C LYS A 54 1.90 0.74 8.27
N GLY A 55 2.62 -0.36 8.42
CA GLY A 55 2.89 -1.26 7.33
C GLY A 55 2.33 -2.65 7.60
N TRP A 56 2.08 -3.37 6.54
CA TRP A 56 1.67 -4.77 6.56
C TRP A 56 2.54 -5.53 5.60
N VAL A 57 2.86 -6.76 5.93
CA VAL A 57 3.63 -7.62 5.06
C VAL A 57 2.87 -8.90 4.78
N ALA A 58 3.10 -9.44 3.61
CA ALA A 58 2.75 -10.80 3.26
C ALA A 58 4.04 -11.58 3.26
N ALA A 59 4.08 -12.68 4.01
CA ALA A 59 5.30 -13.48 4.17
C ALA A 59 5.02 -14.93 3.82
N ARG A 60 6.00 -15.57 3.18
CA ARG A 60 5.98 -16.99 2.91
C ARG A 60 7.27 -17.59 3.48
N ALA A 61 7.11 -18.56 4.37
CA ALA A 61 8.25 -19.23 5.00
C ALA A 61 9.22 -18.21 5.62
N GLY A 62 8.68 -17.16 6.24
CA GLY A 62 9.48 -16.15 6.91
C GLY A 62 10.03 -15.06 6.02
N GLU A 63 9.84 -15.14 4.70
CA GLU A 63 10.34 -14.13 3.79
C GLU A 63 9.22 -13.21 3.33
N VAL A 64 9.47 -11.91 3.34
CA VAL A 64 8.52 -10.92 2.84
C VAL A 64 8.41 -11.05 1.32
N VAL A 65 7.19 -11.23 0.83
CA VAL A 65 6.91 -11.33 -0.60
C VAL A 65 6.01 -10.19 -1.09
N GLY A 66 5.49 -9.39 -0.19
CA GLY A 66 4.71 -8.21 -0.52
C GLY A 66 4.53 -7.34 0.70
N PHE A 67 4.19 -6.08 0.49
CA PHE A 67 3.96 -5.16 1.60
C PHE A 67 3.10 -3.99 1.17
N ALA A 68 2.48 -3.34 2.16
CA ALA A 68 1.76 -2.09 1.98
C ALA A 68 2.11 -1.16 3.13
N ILE A 69 2.17 0.13 2.88
CA ILE A 69 2.40 1.13 3.91
C ILE A 69 1.40 2.26 3.71
N ALA A 70 0.72 2.64 4.79
CA ALA A 70 -0.26 3.72 4.80
C ALA A 70 0.15 4.78 5.81
N ASP A 71 -0.23 6.02 5.55
CA ASP A 71 0.07 7.17 6.39
C ASP A 71 -1.24 7.82 6.81
N ARG A 72 -1.51 7.85 8.14
CA ARG A 72 -2.76 8.41 8.65
C ARG A 72 -2.75 9.94 8.73
N ALA A 73 -1.58 10.55 8.70
CA ALA A 73 -1.50 12.01 8.72
C ALA A 73 -1.90 12.62 7.38
N THR A 74 -1.57 11.94 6.30
CA THR A 74 -1.90 12.40 4.95
C THR A 74 -3.07 11.64 4.32
N HIS A 75 -3.55 10.57 4.99
CA HIS A 75 -4.62 9.72 4.50
C HIS A 75 -4.25 9.03 3.19
N SER A 76 -3.02 8.58 3.09
CA SER A 76 -2.51 7.99 1.84
C SER A 76 -2.02 6.57 2.03
N ILE A 77 -2.08 5.80 0.94
CA ILE A 77 -1.36 4.54 0.82
C ILE A 77 -0.18 4.86 -0.09
N PHE A 78 1.03 4.91 0.48
CA PHE A 78 2.16 5.38 -0.30
C PHE A 78 3.07 4.25 -0.78
N ALA A 79 2.76 3.01 -0.45
CA ALA A 79 3.51 1.87 -0.98
C ALA A 79 2.60 0.64 -0.99
N LEU A 80 2.63 -0.09 -2.09
CA LEU A 80 1.95 -1.37 -2.23
C LEU A 80 2.69 -2.14 -3.32
N PHE A 81 3.41 -3.17 -2.93
CA PHE A 81 4.23 -3.94 -3.85
C PHE A 81 4.15 -5.42 -3.53
N VAL A 82 4.16 -6.24 -4.57
CA VAL A 82 4.21 -7.71 -4.46
C VAL A 82 5.27 -8.19 -5.42
N LEU A 83 6.09 -9.16 -4.99
CA LEU A 83 7.09 -9.75 -5.88
C LEU A 83 6.41 -10.32 -7.13
N PRO A 84 7.00 -10.15 -8.30
CA PRO A 84 6.39 -10.63 -9.55
C PRO A 84 6.01 -12.11 -9.51
N ALA A 85 6.81 -12.95 -8.87
CA ALA A 85 6.52 -14.37 -8.78
C ALA A 85 5.28 -14.68 -7.95
N PHE A 86 4.78 -13.72 -7.18
CA PHE A 86 3.63 -13.91 -6.30
C PHE A 86 2.42 -13.09 -6.72
N GLU A 87 2.48 -12.46 -7.89
CA GLU A 87 1.34 -11.72 -8.42
C GLU A 87 0.21 -12.67 -8.81
N ARG A 88 -1.00 -12.13 -8.91
CA ARG A 88 -2.22 -12.86 -9.31
C ARG A 88 -2.66 -13.92 -8.31
N ARG A 89 -2.24 -13.78 -7.05
CA ARG A 89 -2.65 -14.69 -5.98
C ARG A 89 -3.51 -13.98 -4.94
N GLY A 90 -3.94 -12.74 -5.22
CA GLY A 90 -4.76 -11.98 -4.29
C GLY A 90 -3.97 -11.31 -3.15
N ILE A 91 -2.65 -11.41 -3.17
CA ILE A 91 -1.82 -10.85 -2.10
C ILE A 91 -1.92 -9.33 -2.07
N GLY A 92 -1.78 -8.69 -3.23
CA GLY A 92 -1.90 -7.22 -3.31
C GLY A 92 -3.25 -6.72 -2.87
N GLY A 93 -4.32 -7.43 -3.24
CA GLY A 93 -5.68 -7.07 -2.83
C GLY A 93 -5.84 -7.14 -1.32
N ARG A 94 -5.32 -8.18 -0.69
CA ARG A 94 -5.41 -8.33 0.76
C ARG A 94 -4.62 -7.25 1.49
N LEU A 95 -3.40 -6.98 1.03
CA LEU A 95 -2.57 -5.93 1.62
C LEU A 95 -3.24 -4.57 1.48
N PHE A 96 -3.79 -4.30 0.29
CA PHE A 96 -4.49 -3.05 0.03
C PHE A 96 -5.68 -2.89 0.98
N GLU A 97 -6.47 -3.94 1.17
CA GLU A 97 -7.62 -3.89 2.06
C GLU A 97 -7.22 -3.61 3.51
N LEU A 98 -6.13 -4.23 3.97
CA LEU A 98 -5.63 -3.98 5.32
C LEU A 98 -5.26 -2.52 5.52
N ALA A 99 -4.53 -1.95 4.56
CA ALA A 99 -4.11 -0.55 4.62
C ALA A 99 -5.32 0.39 4.55
N LEU A 100 -6.23 0.12 3.62
CA LEU A 100 -7.40 0.97 3.41
C LEU A 100 -8.31 0.96 4.63
N ARG A 101 -8.57 -0.22 5.20
CA ARG A 101 -9.41 -0.34 6.39
C ARG A 101 -8.81 0.43 7.56
N TRP A 102 -7.50 0.31 7.74
CA TRP A 102 -6.82 1.04 8.81
C TRP A 102 -7.01 2.54 8.68
N LEU A 103 -6.91 3.06 7.45
CA LEU A 103 -7.13 4.49 7.22
C LEU A 103 -8.57 4.88 7.52
N TRP A 104 -9.54 4.07 7.07
CA TRP A 104 -10.95 4.35 7.41
C TRP A 104 -11.16 4.31 8.92
N ASP A 105 -10.59 3.34 9.61
CA ASP A 105 -10.72 3.21 11.07
C ASP A 105 -10.08 4.37 11.81
N ASN A 106 -9.09 5.02 11.20
CA ASN A 106 -8.45 6.19 11.78
C ASN A 106 -9.10 7.50 11.33
N GLY A 107 -10.30 7.43 10.76
CA GLY A 107 -11.10 8.62 10.50
C GLY A 107 -10.81 9.31 9.18
N ALA A 108 -10.08 8.69 8.26
CA ALA A 108 -9.83 9.32 6.98
C ALA A 108 -11.14 9.58 6.24
N PRO A 109 -11.41 10.83 5.81
CA PRO A 109 -12.61 11.11 5.02
C PRO A 109 -12.42 10.69 3.56
N ARG A 110 -11.18 10.54 3.15
CA ARG A 110 -10.79 10.24 1.78
C ARG A 110 -9.40 9.64 1.83
N VAL A 111 -9.13 8.70 0.94
CA VAL A 111 -7.80 8.08 0.82
C VAL A 111 -7.27 8.35 -0.57
N TRP A 112 -5.99 8.65 -0.67
CA TRP A 112 -5.37 8.89 -1.97
C TRP A 112 -4.06 8.12 -2.09
N LEU A 113 -3.65 7.97 -3.34
CA LEU A 113 -2.37 7.38 -3.71
C LEU A 113 -1.97 7.92 -5.07
N THR A 114 -0.72 7.69 -5.45
CA THR A 114 -0.26 8.05 -6.79
C THR A 114 0.34 6.82 -7.45
N THR A 115 0.16 6.72 -8.75
CA THR A 115 0.77 5.65 -9.53
C THR A 115 0.82 6.06 -10.99
N ASP A 116 1.65 5.37 -11.77
CA ASP A 116 1.71 5.57 -13.21
C ASP A 116 0.41 5.02 -13.81
N PRO A 117 -0.35 5.85 -14.55
CA PRO A 117 -1.66 5.43 -15.07
C PRO A 117 -1.59 4.30 -16.10
N ARG A 118 -0.41 4.00 -16.61
CA ARG A 118 -0.21 2.95 -17.60
C ARG A 118 0.00 1.57 -17.00
N THR A 119 0.03 1.45 -15.68
CA THR A 119 0.39 0.20 -15.00
C THR A 119 -0.81 -0.65 -14.64
N LYS A 120 -0.53 -1.91 -14.32
CA LYS A 120 -1.55 -2.82 -13.77
C LYS A 120 -2.09 -2.29 -12.44
N ALA A 121 -1.23 -1.62 -11.67
CA ALA A 121 -1.62 -1.06 -10.39
C ALA A 121 -2.73 -0.02 -10.56
N ALA A 122 -2.60 0.86 -11.56
CA ALA A 122 -3.63 1.86 -11.81
C ALA A 122 -4.99 1.21 -12.09
N ARG A 123 -5.00 0.16 -12.91
CA ARG A 123 -6.25 -0.55 -13.21
C ARG A 123 -6.84 -1.23 -11.98
N PHE A 124 -5.97 -1.74 -11.12
CA PHE A 124 -6.37 -2.34 -9.86
C PHE A 124 -7.09 -1.32 -8.96
N TYR A 125 -6.55 -0.11 -8.86
CA TYR A 125 -7.17 0.92 -8.01
C TYR A 125 -8.49 1.41 -8.58
N VAL A 126 -8.57 1.59 -9.90
CA VAL A 126 -9.81 2.01 -10.54
C VAL A 126 -10.92 1.00 -10.29
N ARG A 127 -10.61 -0.28 -10.36
CA ARG A 127 -11.61 -1.32 -10.09
C ARG A 127 -12.10 -1.28 -8.64
N ARG A 128 -11.35 -0.68 -7.73
CA ARG A 128 -11.71 -0.57 -6.33
C ARG A 128 -12.35 0.77 -5.96
N GLY A 129 -12.75 1.53 -6.98
CA GLY A 129 -13.47 2.77 -6.75
C GLY A 129 -12.62 4.01 -6.65
N PHE A 130 -11.33 3.91 -6.89
CA PHE A 130 -10.48 5.09 -6.94
C PHE A 130 -10.61 5.77 -8.29
N VAL A 131 -10.63 7.09 -8.27
CA VAL A 131 -10.76 7.90 -9.49
C VAL A 131 -9.57 8.85 -9.62
N PRO A 132 -9.12 9.11 -10.85
CA PRO A 132 -8.03 10.05 -11.05
C PRO A 132 -8.50 11.47 -10.72
N THR A 133 -7.67 12.21 -9.97
CA THR A 133 -8.02 13.55 -9.54
C THR A 133 -7.00 14.61 -9.96
N GLY A 134 -5.85 14.21 -10.49
CA GLY A 134 -4.88 15.17 -10.95
C GLY A 134 -3.53 14.57 -11.24
N ALA A 135 -2.68 15.35 -11.87
CA ALA A 135 -1.33 14.93 -12.14
C ALA A 135 -0.49 14.96 -10.86
N ALA A 136 0.43 14.03 -10.77
CA ALA A 136 1.41 13.99 -9.70
C ALA A 136 2.79 14.09 -10.32
N GLU A 137 3.84 13.80 -9.55
CA GLU A 137 5.20 13.92 -10.02
C GLU A 137 5.53 12.86 -11.07
N ARG A 138 6.36 13.22 -12.02
CA ARG A 138 7.00 12.30 -12.98
C ARG A 138 6.03 11.46 -13.79
N GLY A 139 4.92 12.06 -14.18
CA GLY A 139 3.95 11.37 -15.02
C GLY A 139 2.98 10.50 -14.25
N ASP A 140 3.10 10.42 -12.93
CA ASP A 140 2.13 9.72 -12.11
C ASP A 140 0.82 10.50 -12.04
N VAL A 141 -0.24 9.81 -11.68
CA VAL A 141 -1.56 10.39 -11.48
C VAL A 141 -1.99 10.10 -10.05
N ARG A 142 -2.62 11.08 -9.43
CA ARG A 142 -3.21 10.93 -8.11
C ARG A 142 -4.60 10.35 -8.27
N TYR A 143 -4.88 9.32 -7.49
CA TYR A 143 -6.18 8.65 -7.43
C TYR A 143 -6.73 8.80 -6.04
N GLU A 144 -8.04 9.01 -5.93
CA GLU A 144 -8.69 9.21 -4.63
C GLU A 144 -9.97 8.39 -4.54
N CYS A 145 -10.29 8.01 -3.32
CA CYS A 145 -11.54 7.33 -3.00
C CYS A 145 -12.11 7.96 -1.74
N ALA A 146 -13.36 8.42 -1.83
CA ALA A 146 -14.05 8.97 -0.68
C ALA A 146 -14.46 7.84 0.26
N ARG A 147 -14.52 8.15 1.56
CA ARG A 147 -14.97 7.20 2.56
C ARG A 147 -16.36 6.71 2.20
N PRO A 148 -16.58 5.39 2.10
CA PRO A 148 -17.93 4.88 1.83
C PRO A 148 -18.88 5.30 2.95
N SER A 149 -20.09 5.68 2.58
CA SER A 149 -21.11 5.95 3.58
C SER A 149 -21.41 4.65 4.31
N PRO A 150 -21.49 4.67 5.65
CA PRO A 150 -21.87 3.47 6.36
C PRO A 150 -23.30 3.07 5.94
N LEU A 151 -23.51 1.76 5.83
CA LEU A 151 -24.83 1.27 5.57
C LEU A 151 -25.74 1.66 6.75
N PRO A 152 -27.00 2.04 6.46
CA PRO A 152 -27.92 2.32 7.57
C PRO A 152 -28.05 1.09 8.45
N PRO A 153 -28.18 1.27 9.76
CA PRO A 153 -28.43 0.13 10.63
C PRO A 153 -29.69 -0.61 10.18
N ALA A 154 -29.72 -1.91 10.40
CA ALA A 154 -30.90 -2.69 10.12
C ALA A 154 -32.09 -2.11 10.86
N GLY A 155 -33.22 -1.93 10.16
CA GLY A 155 -34.40 -1.36 10.75
C GLY A 155 -34.56 0.13 10.50
N GLU A 156 -33.55 0.83 10.11
CA GLU A 156 -33.71 2.21 9.71
C GLU A 156 -34.19 2.36 8.28
N GLY A 157 -34.07 1.34 7.51
CA GLY A 157 -34.59 1.29 6.16
C GLY A 157 -34.13 2.46 5.31
N GLY A 158 -33.20 3.12 5.80
CA GLY A 158 -32.82 4.37 5.28
C GLY A 158 -32.15 4.46 4.05
#